data_c3082a9e2facf3579a4e50cffbf2fe3d
#
_entry.id   c3082a9e2facf3579a4e50cffbf2fe3d
#
_cell.length_a   1.000
_cell.length_b   1.000
_cell.length_c   1.000
_cell.angle_alpha   90.00
_cell.angle_beta   90.00
_cell.angle_gamma   90.00
#
_symmetry.space_group_name_H-M   'P 1'
#
loop_
_entity.id
_entity.type
_entity.pdbx_description
1 polymer ?
#
loop_
_entity_poly.entity_id
_entity_poly.type
_entity_poly.pdbx_seq_one_letter_code
_entity_poly.pdbx_strand_id
1 'polypeptide(L)'
;MPSSLGQATAKTWVQAGKEMPAMLFHEIYSSYYLAAASILREAVCGRLTGKEMNALVQKHAFGESLLTIPDGLKGGKWRLLHTDFSTPLEEEPSMPLTKLEKRWMKSLLLDPRIQLFRPDMTGLEDVDPLFTYDMVVYYDRYSDGDDYQNPDYIRHFNTIIHALRKNRNLYISFESRRLAQPKLVVTPKYLEYSEKDDRFRLVAAGRRRRWVINLSRITACEPAYSNETISLKEAPSRTITFELEDRRNAMERVLLHFSHLEKETKRLDDRRYRVTLKYDSNDETEMVIRILSFGAAIKVTEPETFIALLRERIEKQKQHAVISPESLK
;
A
#
# COMPACT_ATOMS: atom_id res chain seq x y z
N MET A 1 20.58 9.96 -18.23
CA MET A 1 19.92 8.64 -18.20
C MET A 1 19.06 8.61 -16.94
N PRO A 2 17.74 8.61 -17.01
CA PRO A 2 16.89 8.58 -15.82
C PRO A 2 16.73 7.13 -15.37
N SER A 3 17.03 6.91 -14.08
CA SER A 3 16.78 5.68 -13.36
C SER A 3 15.27 5.41 -13.30
N SER A 4 14.88 4.28 -13.85
CA SER A 4 13.55 3.70 -13.76
C SER A 4 13.27 3.25 -12.32
N LEU A 5 12.69 4.12 -11.49
CA LEU A 5 11.98 3.71 -10.29
C LEU A 5 10.64 3.12 -10.73
N GLY A 6 10.64 1.79 -10.78
CA GLY A 6 9.57 0.99 -11.32
C GLY A 6 8.27 1.08 -10.52
N GLN A 7 7.22 1.07 -11.27
CA GLN A 7 5.83 0.92 -10.89
C GLN A 7 5.63 -0.32 -10.02
N ALA A 8 5.51 -0.13 -8.71
CA ALA A 8 4.93 -1.12 -7.82
C ALA A 8 3.40 -0.99 -7.92
N THR A 9 2.81 -1.68 -8.88
CA THR A 9 1.36 -1.83 -8.95
C THR A 9 0.90 -2.78 -7.84
N ALA A 10 -0.31 -2.62 -7.32
CA ALA A 10 -0.92 -3.45 -6.28
C ALA A 10 -0.86 -4.97 -6.56
N LYS A 11 -0.57 -5.39 -7.77
CA LYS A 11 -0.33 -6.80 -8.15
C LYS A 11 0.97 -7.38 -7.59
N THR A 12 1.97 -6.55 -7.25
CA THR A 12 3.29 -7.00 -6.77
C THR A 12 3.24 -7.48 -5.31
N TRP A 13 2.28 -6.99 -4.52
CA TRP A 13 2.16 -7.35 -3.10
C TRP A 13 1.59 -8.76 -2.86
N VAL A 14 0.85 -9.33 -3.81
CA VAL A 14 0.24 -10.66 -3.66
C VAL A 14 1.22 -11.79 -3.99
N GLN A 15 2.28 -11.53 -4.75
CA GLN A 15 3.31 -12.51 -5.09
C GLN A 15 4.54 -12.49 -4.15
N ALA A 16 4.67 -11.49 -3.28
CA ALA A 16 5.83 -11.30 -2.39
C ALA A 16 5.83 -12.21 -1.15
N GLY A 17 4.98 -13.22 -1.07
CA GLY A 17 4.80 -14.09 0.09
C GLY A 17 5.98 -15.01 0.45
N LYS A 18 7.15 -14.92 -0.17
CA LYS A 18 8.30 -15.80 0.13
C LYS A 18 9.66 -15.11 0.36
N GLU A 19 9.83 -13.80 0.17
CA GLU A 19 11.17 -13.18 0.21
C GLU A 19 11.32 -11.95 1.13
N MET A 20 10.39 -11.61 2.01
CA MET A 20 10.35 -10.27 2.60
C MET A 20 10.73 -10.03 4.08
N PRO A 21 11.13 -10.97 4.92
CA PRO A 21 11.40 -10.60 6.33
C PRO A 21 12.73 -9.84 6.55
N ALA A 22 13.73 -10.05 5.70
CA ALA A 22 15.09 -9.55 5.96
C ALA A 22 15.30 -8.06 5.61
N MET A 23 14.54 -7.50 4.68
CA MET A 23 14.69 -6.09 4.23
C MET A 23 13.94 -5.07 5.08
N LEU A 24 13.10 -5.51 6.03
CA LEU A 24 12.21 -4.62 6.76
C LEU A 24 12.94 -3.67 7.71
N PHE A 25 14.09 -4.07 8.28
CA PHE A 25 14.71 -3.37 9.39
C PHE A 25 16.06 -2.73 9.09
N HIS A 26 16.78 -3.17 8.04
CA HIS A 26 18.11 -2.63 7.76
C HIS A 26 18.52 -2.79 6.29
N GLU A 27 18.30 -1.77 5.49
CA GLU A 27 18.46 -1.83 4.04
C GLU A 27 19.87 -2.22 3.59
N ILE A 28 20.90 -1.58 4.12
CA ILE A 28 22.31 -1.82 3.70
C ILE A 28 22.80 -3.19 4.13
N TYR A 29 22.70 -3.53 5.41
CA TYR A 29 23.16 -4.84 5.91
C TYR A 29 22.32 -5.98 5.36
N SER A 30 21.02 -5.76 5.19
CA SER A 30 20.14 -6.76 4.57
C SER A 30 20.54 -7.05 3.14
N SER A 31 20.90 -6.04 2.35
CA SER A 31 21.33 -6.21 0.95
C SER A 31 22.60 -7.06 0.83
N TYR A 32 23.63 -6.78 1.61
CA TYR A 32 24.85 -7.58 1.62
C TYR A 32 24.62 -8.99 2.15
N TYR A 33 23.86 -9.11 3.22
CA TYR A 33 23.51 -10.41 3.76
C TYR A 33 22.69 -11.24 2.77
N LEU A 34 21.68 -10.64 2.12
CA LEU A 34 20.85 -11.32 1.11
C LEU A 34 21.68 -11.79 -0.08
N ALA A 35 22.66 -10.99 -0.54
CA ALA A 35 23.57 -11.41 -1.59
C ALA A 35 24.39 -12.63 -1.17
N ALA A 36 25.04 -12.57 0.00
CA ALA A 36 25.85 -13.67 0.52
C ALA A 36 25.01 -14.92 0.81
N ALA A 37 23.83 -14.75 1.47
CA ALA A 37 22.93 -15.85 1.78
C ALA A 37 22.36 -16.53 0.52
N SER A 38 22.00 -15.73 -0.52
CA SER A 38 21.53 -16.28 -1.79
C SER A 38 22.60 -17.06 -2.52
N ILE A 39 23.85 -16.60 -2.51
CA ILE A 39 24.98 -17.33 -3.07
C ILE A 39 25.19 -18.65 -2.33
N LEU A 40 25.21 -18.62 -1.00
CA LEU A 40 25.41 -19.82 -0.19
C LEU A 40 24.26 -20.82 -0.30
N ARG A 41 23.01 -20.34 -0.47
CA ARG A 41 21.85 -21.19 -0.76
C ARG A 41 22.02 -21.97 -2.06
N GLU A 42 22.43 -21.29 -3.15
CA GLU A 42 22.68 -21.97 -4.42
C GLU A 42 23.89 -22.92 -4.33
N ALA A 43 24.87 -22.61 -3.48
CA ALA A 43 26.01 -23.52 -3.20
C ALA A 43 25.57 -24.78 -2.43
N VAL A 44 24.74 -24.65 -1.38
CA VAL A 44 24.14 -25.80 -0.63
C VAL A 44 23.33 -26.69 -1.57
N CYS A 45 22.60 -26.09 -2.52
CA CYS A 45 21.85 -26.84 -3.53
C CYS A 45 22.72 -27.44 -4.66
N GLY A 46 24.04 -27.17 -4.67
CA GLY A 46 24.94 -27.65 -5.72
C GLY A 46 24.75 -27.04 -7.10
N ARG A 47 24.08 -25.88 -7.17
CA ARG A 47 23.72 -25.18 -8.43
C ARG A 47 24.58 -23.95 -8.72
N LEU A 48 25.45 -23.56 -7.80
CA LEU A 48 26.21 -22.32 -7.91
C LEU A 48 27.28 -22.38 -8.99
N THR A 49 27.26 -21.40 -9.89
CA THR A 49 28.32 -21.14 -10.88
C THR A 49 28.86 -19.72 -10.72
N GLY A 50 30.03 -19.43 -11.29
CA GLY A 50 30.61 -18.08 -11.24
C GLY A 50 29.71 -17.01 -11.90
N LYS A 51 28.95 -17.37 -12.92
CA LYS A 51 28.01 -16.49 -13.60
C LYS A 51 26.78 -16.19 -12.71
N GLU A 52 26.22 -17.21 -12.06
CA GLU A 52 25.11 -17.09 -11.14
C GLU A 52 25.49 -16.28 -9.90
N MET A 53 26.68 -16.52 -9.34
CA MET A 53 27.19 -15.74 -8.22
C MET A 53 27.23 -14.24 -8.53
N ASN A 54 27.76 -13.85 -9.68
CA ASN A 54 27.80 -12.45 -10.08
C ASN A 54 26.41 -11.87 -10.32
N ALA A 55 25.49 -12.64 -10.90
CA ALA A 55 24.09 -12.23 -11.11
C ALA A 55 23.35 -12.01 -9.77
N LEU A 56 23.60 -12.87 -8.76
CA LEU A 56 23.01 -12.72 -7.42
C LEU A 56 23.55 -11.48 -6.70
N VAL A 57 24.86 -11.19 -6.82
CA VAL A 57 25.42 -9.96 -6.26
C VAL A 57 24.80 -8.73 -6.93
N GLN A 58 24.68 -8.70 -8.26
CA GLN A 58 24.04 -7.59 -8.98
C GLN A 58 22.57 -7.41 -8.62
N LYS A 59 21.87 -8.51 -8.35
CA LYS A 59 20.44 -8.49 -7.98
C LYS A 59 20.21 -7.92 -6.58
N HIS A 60 21.07 -8.22 -5.60
CA HIS A 60 20.82 -7.97 -4.18
C HIS A 60 21.72 -6.94 -3.54
N ALA A 61 22.85 -6.57 -4.18
CA ALA A 61 23.83 -5.64 -3.63
C ALA A 61 24.20 -4.54 -4.64
N PHE A 62 25.07 -3.62 -4.23
CA PHE A 62 25.56 -2.55 -5.09
C PHE A 62 26.60 -3.06 -6.09
N GLY A 63 26.79 -2.34 -7.21
CA GLY A 63 27.71 -2.76 -8.28
C GLY A 63 29.14 -3.00 -7.81
N GLU A 64 29.65 -2.18 -6.88
CA GLU A 64 30.97 -2.33 -6.28
C GLU A 64 31.13 -3.62 -5.48
N SER A 65 30.04 -4.19 -5.01
CA SER A 65 30.04 -5.43 -4.22
C SER A 65 30.48 -6.66 -5.03
N LEU A 66 30.48 -6.56 -6.37
CA LEU A 66 31.06 -7.59 -7.24
C LEU A 66 32.57 -7.79 -7.02
N LEU A 67 33.27 -6.75 -6.55
CA LEU A 67 34.70 -6.80 -6.25
C LEU A 67 35.04 -7.37 -4.86
N THR A 68 34.06 -7.39 -3.97
CA THR A 68 34.29 -7.70 -2.55
C THR A 68 33.60 -8.96 -2.06
N ILE A 69 32.32 -9.18 -2.41
CA ILE A 69 31.55 -10.34 -1.91
C ILE A 69 32.08 -11.67 -2.46
N PRO A 70 32.28 -11.83 -3.78
CA PRO A 70 32.83 -13.08 -4.32
C PRO A 70 34.21 -13.43 -3.77
N ASP A 71 35.10 -12.44 -3.68
CA ASP A 71 36.44 -12.62 -3.14
C ASP A 71 36.43 -12.91 -1.64
N GLY A 72 35.54 -12.24 -0.88
CA GLY A 72 35.37 -12.51 0.55
C GLY A 72 34.88 -13.92 0.81
N LEU A 73 33.94 -14.43 0.03
CA LEU A 73 33.39 -15.78 0.16
C LEU A 73 34.41 -16.86 -0.22
N LYS A 74 35.18 -16.68 -1.32
CA LYS A 74 36.16 -17.66 -1.82
C LYS A 74 37.53 -17.50 -1.23
N GLY A 75 37.92 -16.28 -0.86
CA GLY A 75 39.31 -15.88 -0.57
C GLY A 75 39.85 -16.30 0.79
N GLY A 76 39.26 -17.28 1.45
CA GLY A 76 39.76 -17.76 2.74
C GLY A 76 39.51 -16.86 3.94
N LYS A 77 39.03 -15.60 3.73
CA LYS A 77 38.64 -14.70 4.84
C LYS A 77 37.42 -15.26 5.59
N TRP A 78 36.40 -15.69 4.87
CA TRP A 78 35.17 -16.24 5.46
C TRP A 78 35.10 -17.76 5.40
N ARG A 79 35.87 -18.40 4.50
CA ARG A 79 35.90 -19.87 4.31
C ARG A 79 34.50 -20.50 4.13
N LEU A 80 33.60 -19.77 3.50
CA LEU A 80 32.21 -20.19 3.31
C LEU A 80 31.97 -20.82 1.94
N LEU A 81 32.91 -20.63 1.01
CA LEU A 81 32.82 -21.14 -0.35
C LEU A 81 34.20 -21.65 -0.82
N HIS A 82 34.23 -22.86 -1.36
CA HIS A 82 35.42 -23.44 -1.99
C HIS A 82 35.61 -22.90 -3.40
N THR A 83 36.80 -23.13 -3.97
CA THR A 83 37.12 -22.70 -5.34
C THR A 83 36.27 -23.33 -6.42
N ASP A 84 35.74 -24.52 -6.17
CA ASP A 84 34.80 -25.26 -7.01
C ASP A 84 33.32 -24.87 -6.82
N PHE A 85 33.06 -23.80 -6.05
CA PHE A 85 31.73 -23.29 -5.67
C PHE A 85 30.94 -24.19 -4.69
N SER A 86 31.53 -25.24 -4.15
CA SER A 86 30.93 -25.98 -3.05
C SER A 86 31.04 -25.19 -1.74
N THR A 87 30.19 -25.54 -0.76
CA THR A 87 30.19 -24.92 0.57
C THR A 87 30.24 -25.98 1.66
N PRO A 88 30.92 -25.70 2.80
CA PRO A 88 30.90 -26.59 3.95
C PRO A 88 29.59 -26.50 4.75
N LEU A 89 28.64 -25.64 4.37
CA LEU A 89 27.35 -25.50 5.03
C LEU A 89 26.42 -26.64 4.61
N GLU A 90 25.75 -27.25 5.58
CA GLU A 90 24.73 -28.29 5.36
C GLU A 90 23.32 -27.71 5.18
N GLU A 91 23.07 -26.53 5.77
CA GLU A 91 21.77 -25.86 5.74
C GLU A 91 21.89 -24.46 5.14
N GLU A 92 20.76 -23.95 4.63
CA GLU A 92 20.68 -22.60 4.09
C GLU A 92 20.89 -21.54 5.20
N PRO A 93 21.66 -20.47 4.93
CA PRO A 93 21.85 -19.40 5.88
C PRO A 93 20.53 -18.72 6.26
N SER A 94 20.29 -18.51 7.54
CA SER A 94 19.15 -17.77 8.07
C SER A 94 19.62 -16.49 8.76
N MET A 95 18.82 -15.43 8.71
CA MET A 95 19.08 -14.17 9.41
C MET A 95 18.12 -14.02 10.59
N PRO A 96 18.55 -14.34 11.81
CA PRO A 96 17.72 -14.17 12.99
C PRO A 96 17.53 -12.68 13.28
N LEU A 97 16.31 -12.31 13.65
CA LEU A 97 16.01 -10.96 14.12
C LEU A 97 16.67 -10.70 15.48
N THR A 98 17.20 -9.49 15.66
CA THR A 98 17.69 -9.02 16.95
C THR A 98 16.55 -8.91 17.96
N LYS A 99 16.88 -8.83 19.26
CA LYS A 99 15.87 -8.64 20.30
C LYS A 99 15.02 -7.37 20.10
N LEU A 100 15.66 -6.27 19.65
CA LEU A 100 14.98 -5.01 19.37
C LEU A 100 14.01 -5.13 18.18
N GLU A 101 14.46 -5.75 17.09
CA GLU A 101 13.62 -6.00 15.91
C GLU A 101 12.44 -6.90 16.23
N LYS A 102 12.62 -7.95 17.03
CA LYS A 102 11.54 -8.81 17.50
C LYS A 102 10.51 -8.02 18.34
N ARG A 103 10.97 -7.16 19.25
CA ARG A 103 10.10 -6.30 20.06
C ARG A 103 9.29 -5.35 19.18
N TRP A 104 9.94 -4.72 18.21
CA TRP A 104 9.25 -3.84 17.26
C TRP A 104 8.26 -4.61 16.40
N MET A 105 8.67 -5.74 15.83
CA MET A 105 7.78 -6.61 15.04
C MET A 105 6.55 -7.03 15.87
N LYS A 106 6.74 -7.45 17.12
CA LYS A 106 5.61 -7.79 18.01
C LYS A 106 4.64 -6.63 18.19
N SER A 107 5.15 -5.40 18.37
CA SER A 107 4.28 -4.22 18.45
C SER A 107 3.46 -4.00 17.19
N LEU A 108 4.07 -4.12 16.01
CA LEU A 108 3.36 -3.99 14.73
C LEU A 108 2.32 -5.08 14.54
N LEU A 109 2.65 -6.32 14.86
CA LEU A 109 1.75 -7.46 14.69
C LEU A 109 0.58 -7.45 15.68
N LEU A 110 0.70 -6.78 16.82
CA LEU A 110 -0.39 -6.58 17.80
C LEU A 110 -1.39 -5.50 17.36
N ASP A 111 -1.14 -4.76 16.29
CA ASP A 111 -2.11 -3.83 15.72
C ASP A 111 -3.42 -4.56 15.39
N PRO A 112 -4.58 -4.11 15.91
CA PRO A 112 -5.87 -4.75 15.64
C PRO A 112 -6.19 -4.91 14.15
N ARG A 113 -5.70 -3.99 13.32
CA ARG A 113 -5.86 -4.03 11.85
C ARG A 113 -5.03 -5.14 11.23
N ILE A 114 -3.80 -5.34 11.73
CA ILE A 114 -2.90 -6.40 11.27
C ILE A 114 -3.39 -7.76 11.76
N GLN A 115 -3.96 -7.83 12.96
CA GLN A 115 -4.53 -9.06 13.52
C GLN A 115 -5.67 -9.64 12.65
N LEU A 116 -6.37 -8.80 11.88
CA LEU A 116 -7.37 -9.27 10.90
C LEU A 116 -6.78 -10.25 9.85
N PHE A 117 -5.50 -10.10 9.52
CA PHE A 117 -4.80 -10.97 8.56
C PHE A 117 -4.24 -12.24 9.18
N ARG A 118 -4.42 -12.45 10.49
CA ARG A 118 -3.91 -13.58 11.28
C ARG A 118 -2.41 -13.80 11.06
N PRO A 119 -1.57 -12.82 11.43
CA PRO A 119 -0.13 -12.94 11.26
C PRO A 119 0.43 -14.09 12.09
N ASP A 120 1.49 -14.72 11.58
CA ASP A 120 2.26 -15.70 12.33
C ASP A 120 3.06 -14.98 13.43
N MET A 121 2.89 -15.43 14.67
CA MET A 121 3.57 -14.89 15.86
C MET A 121 4.69 -15.80 16.35
N THR A 122 5.02 -16.86 15.61
CA THR A 122 6.03 -17.85 16.00
C THR A 122 7.38 -17.19 16.28
N GLY A 123 7.96 -17.51 17.44
CA GLY A 123 9.23 -16.95 17.91
C GLY A 123 9.16 -15.54 18.47
N LEU A 124 7.93 -15.04 18.73
CA LEU A 124 7.66 -13.78 19.40
C LEU A 124 6.87 -13.95 20.71
N GLU A 125 6.62 -15.19 21.14
CA GLU A 125 5.77 -15.50 22.30
C GLU A 125 6.31 -14.83 23.57
N ASP A 126 7.60 -15.04 23.88
CA ASP A 126 8.27 -14.57 25.07
C ASP A 126 8.95 -13.18 24.89
N VAL A 127 8.57 -12.44 23.83
CA VAL A 127 9.15 -11.13 23.55
C VAL A 127 8.20 -10.04 24.00
N ASP A 128 8.63 -9.11 24.86
CA ASP A 128 7.85 -7.93 25.20
C ASP A 128 7.76 -6.98 23.99
N PRO A 129 6.58 -6.45 23.66
CA PRO A 129 6.46 -5.47 22.59
C PRO A 129 7.26 -4.20 22.91
N LEU A 130 7.69 -3.46 21.89
CA LEU A 130 8.40 -2.19 22.06
C LEU A 130 7.46 -1.10 22.56
N PHE A 131 6.23 -1.11 22.08
CA PHE A 131 5.13 -0.25 22.49
C PHE A 131 3.80 -0.99 22.33
N THR A 132 2.76 -0.52 23.00
CA THR A 132 1.38 -1.01 22.89
C THR A 132 0.46 0.11 22.41
N TYR A 133 -0.70 -0.23 21.88
CA TYR A 133 -1.62 0.74 21.25
C TYR A 133 -2.20 1.74 22.23
N ASP A 134 -2.34 1.37 23.51
CA ASP A 134 -2.80 2.23 24.60
C ASP A 134 -1.82 3.38 24.94
N MET A 135 -0.57 3.27 24.51
CA MET A 135 0.44 4.33 24.66
C MET A 135 0.30 5.44 23.59
N VAL A 136 -0.55 5.24 22.57
CA VAL A 136 -0.68 6.15 21.43
C VAL A 136 -2.05 6.78 21.40
N VAL A 137 -2.11 8.12 21.40
CA VAL A 137 -3.34 8.89 21.30
C VAL A 137 -3.48 9.43 19.87
N TYR A 138 -4.58 9.09 19.23
CA TYR A 138 -4.93 9.58 17.89
C TYR A 138 -5.96 10.70 18.04
N TYR A 139 -5.55 11.96 17.94
CA TYR A 139 -6.49 13.08 18.06
C TYR A 139 -7.02 13.60 16.72
N ASP A 140 -6.43 13.19 15.60
CA ASP A 140 -6.87 13.58 14.25
C ASP A 140 -7.93 12.64 13.65
N ARG A 141 -8.46 11.69 14.42
CA ARG A 141 -9.51 10.79 13.94
C ARG A 141 -10.84 11.52 13.86
N TYR A 142 -11.47 11.45 12.69
CA TYR A 142 -12.81 11.99 12.47
C TYR A 142 -13.94 11.11 13.02
N SER A 143 -13.65 9.85 13.32
CA SER A 143 -14.62 8.86 13.81
C SER A 143 -13.91 7.79 14.61
N ASP A 144 -14.67 7.02 15.37
CA ASP A 144 -14.15 5.93 16.21
C ASP A 144 -13.55 4.75 15.44
N GLY A 145 -13.55 4.83 14.09
CA GLY A 145 -13.03 3.77 13.23
C GLY A 145 -13.98 2.57 13.12
N ASP A 146 -13.46 1.47 12.56
CA ASP A 146 -14.18 0.19 12.54
C ASP A 146 -13.83 -0.61 13.82
N ASP A 147 -14.78 -1.39 14.32
CA ASP A 147 -14.54 -2.31 15.45
C ASP A 147 -13.84 -3.59 14.95
N TYR A 148 -12.52 -3.57 15.00
CA TYR A 148 -11.67 -4.68 14.55
C TYR A 148 -11.71 -5.90 15.47
N GLN A 149 -12.34 -5.80 16.64
CA GLN A 149 -12.51 -6.92 17.58
C GLN A 149 -13.87 -7.60 17.41
N ASN A 150 -14.79 -7.00 16.67
CA ASN A 150 -16.11 -7.57 16.42
C ASN A 150 -15.97 -8.91 15.65
N PRO A 151 -16.51 -10.03 16.18
CA PRO A 151 -16.38 -11.35 15.57
C PRO A 151 -17.00 -11.42 14.15
N ASP A 152 -18.11 -10.72 13.90
CA ASP A 152 -18.75 -10.69 12.59
C ASP A 152 -17.91 -9.90 11.59
N TYR A 153 -17.35 -8.78 12.01
CA TYR A 153 -16.40 -8.00 11.20
C TYR A 153 -15.20 -8.85 10.80
N ILE A 154 -14.57 -9.54 11.76
CA ILE A 154 -13.42 -10.43 11.51
C ILE A 154 -13.79 -11.54 10.54
N ARG A 155 -14.97 -12.14 10.70
CA ARG A 155 -15.47 -13.20 9.79
C ARG A 155 -15.66 -12.66 8.38
N HIS A 156 -16.33 -11.51 8.21
CA HIS A 156 -16.54 -10.88 6.91
C HIS A 156 -15.22 -10.51 6.25
N PHE A 157 -14.30 -9.90 6.99
CA PHE A 157 -12.97 -9.55 6.50
C PHE A 157 -12.22 -10.77 5.95
N ASN A 158 -12.18 -11.86 6.72
CA ASN A 158 -11.49 -13.10 6.30
C ASN A 158 -12.16 -13.74 5.09
N THR A 159 -13.51 -13.72 5.01
CA THR A 159 -14.25 -14.20 3.83
C THR A 159 -13.89 -13.40 2.58
N ILE A 160 -13.80 -12.07 2.71
CA ILE A 160 -13.41 -11.18 1.61
C ILE A 160 -11.96 -11.44 1.18
N ILE A 161 -11.01 -11.55 2.12
CA ILE A 161 -9.61 -11.87 1.81
C ILE A 161 -9.49 -13.21 1.09
N HIS A 162 -10.22 -14.22 1.55
CA HIS A 162 -10.22 -15.53 0.88
C HIS A 162 -10.77 -15.43 -0.56
N ALA A 163 -11.86 -14.70 -0.75
CA ALA A 163 -12.44 -14.49 -2.07
C ALA A 163 -11.52 -13.70 -3.01
N LEU A 164 -10.83 -12.67 -2.51
CA LEU A 164 -9.80 -11.92 -3.25
C LEU A 164 -8.66 -12.83 -3.72
N ARG A 165 -8.12 -13.67 -2.82
CA ARG A 165 -7.02 -14.61 -3.14
C ARG A 165 -7.42 -15.69 -4.15
N LYS A 166 -8.69 -16.09 -4.15
CA LYS A 166 -9.22 -17.15 -5.03
C LYS A 166 -10.00 -16.63 -6.24
N ASN A 167 -10.07 -15.31 -6.44
CA ASN A 167 -10.89 -14.66 -7.48
C ASN A 167 -12.35 -15.17 -7.50
N ARG A 168 -12.96 -15.35 -6.31
CA ARG A 168 -14.33 -15.83 -6.19
C ARG A 168 -15.32 -14.69 -5.95
N ASN A 169 -16.53 -14.86 -6.46
CA ASN A 169 -17.62 -13.94 -6.20
C ASN A 169 -18.11 -14.07 -4.75
N LEU A 170 -18.67 -12.96 -4.25
CA LEU A 170 -19.27 -12.86 -2.94
C LEU A 170 -20.73 -12.48 -3.05
N TYR A 171 -21.54 -13.08 -2.20
CA TYR A 171 -22.86 -12.62 -1.86
C TYR A 171 -22.76 -11.71 -0.65
N ILE A 172 -23.14 -10.43 -0.81
CA ILE A 172 -22.99 -9.41 0.25
C ILE A 172 -24.34 -8.75 0.51
N SER A 173 -24.69 -8.65 1.79
CA SER A 173 -25.75 -7.78 2.30
C SER A 173 -25.14 -6.72 3.18
N PHE A 174 -25.60 -5.48 3.10
CA PHE A 174 -25.08 -4.39 3.91
C PHE A 174 -26.13 -3.33 4.20
N GLU A 175 -25.91 -2.52 5.22
CA GLU A 175 -26.76 -1.40 5.55
C GLU A 175 -26.48 -0.21 4.64
N SER A 176 -27.53 0.38 4.10
CA SER A 176 -27.44 1.57 3.25
C SER A 176 -28.49 2.59 3.64
N ARG A 177 -28.12 3.87 3.68
CA ARG A 177 -29.06 4.97 3.93
C ARG A 177 -30.06 5.18 2.78
N ARG A 178 -29.74 4.70 1.57
CA ARG A 178 -30.50 4.96 0.34
C ARG A 178 -31.28 3.74 -0.17
N LEU A 179 -30.92 2.56 0.26
CA LEU A 179 -31.48 1.29 -0.24
C LEU A 179 -31.88 0.42 0.94
N ALA A 180 -33.05 -0.17 0.91
CA ALA A 180 -33.47 -1.16 1.90
C ALA A 180 -32.62 -2.42 1.75
N GLN A 181 -31.68 -2.64 2.68
CA GLN A 181 -30.79 -3.81 2.80
C GLN A 181 -30.41 -4.45 1.44
N PRO A 182 -29.56 -3.80 0.64
CA PRO A 182 -29.20 -4.31 -0.67
C PRO A 182 -28.47 -5.65 -0.54
N LYS A 183 -28.92 -6.62 -1.35
CA LYS A 183 -28.31 -7.93 -1.50
C LYS A 183 -27.65 -8.01 -2.87
N LEU A 184 -26.35 -8.23 -2.92
CA LEU A 184 -25.58 -8.13 -4.14
C LEU A 184 -24.68 -9.35 -4.34
N VAL A 185 -24.57 -9.79 -5.58
CA VAL A 185 -23.45 -10.65 -6.00
C VAL A 185 -22.41 -9.76 -6.63
N VAL A 186 -21.19 -9.82 -6.10
CA VAL A 186 -20.09 -8.97 -6.54
C VAL A 186 -18.80 -9.77 -6.70
N THR A 187 -17.93 -9.32 -7.61
CA THR A 187 -16.56 -9.79 -7.72
C THR A 187 -15.66 -8.83 -6.94
N PRO A 188 -15.04 -9.24 -5.84
CA PRO A 188 -14.13 -8.39 -5.08
C PRO A 188 -12.90 -8.04 -5.92
N LYS A 189 -12.42 -6.80 -5.84
CA LYS A 189 -11.24 -6.33 -6.58
C LYS A 189 -10.08 -6.07 -5.65
N TYR A 190 -10.28 -5.30 -4.59
CA TYR A 190 -9.29 -5.04 -3.55
C TYR A 190 -9.96 -4.47 -2.30
N LEU A 191 -9.22 -4.48 -1.20
CA LEU A 191 -9.54 -3.73 0.01
C LEU A 191 -8.81 -2.40 -0.02
N GLU A 192 -9.51 -1.34 0.33
CA GLU A 192 -8.98 0.00 0.55
C GLU A 192 -9.03 0.30 2.06
N TYR A 193 -7.93 0.81 2.60
CA TYR A 193 -7.89 1.30 3.97
C TYR A 193 -7.84 2.82 3.97
N SER A 194 -8.77 3.45 4.70
CA SER A 194 -8.80 4.89 4.93
C SER A 194 -8.19 5.19 6.29
N GLU A 195 -6.97 5.73 6.31
CA GLU A 195 -6.28 6.11 7.54
C GLU A 195 -7.04 7.20 8.31
N LYS A 196 -7.58 8.19 7.59
CA LYS A 196 -8.36 9.28 8.15
C LYS A 196 -9.61 8.82 8.91
N ASP A 197 -10.32 7.84 8.33
CA ASP A 197 -11.56 7.30 8.90
C ASP A 197 -11.32 6.05 9.74
N ASP A 198 -10.10 5.50 9.72
CA ASP A 198 -9.71 4.22 10.33
C ASP A 198 -10.68 3.10 9.93
N ARG A 199 -10.86 2.89 8.61
CA ARG A 199 -11.87 1.96 8.06
C ARG A 199 -11.37 1.21 6.86
N PHE A 200 -11.78 -0.05 6.77
CA PHE A 200 -11.65 -0.81 5.54
C PHE A 200 -12.89 -0.67 4.66
N ARG A 201 -12.65 -0.58 3.35
CA ARG A 201 -13.67 -0.55 2.31
C ARG A 201 -13.39 -1.66 1.30
N LEU A 202 -14.41 -2.41 0.95
CA LEU A 202 -14.34 -3.35 -0.16
C LEU A 202 -14.66 -2.61 -1.46
N VAL A 203 -13.75 -2.65 -2.40
CA VAL A 203 -14.00 -2.24 -3.78
C VAL A 203 -14.32 -3.49 -4.59
N ALA A 204 -15.50 -3.52 -5.19
CA ALA A 204 -16.01 -4.69 -5.89
C ALA A 204 -16.76 -4.34 -7.19
N ALA A 205 -16.70 -5.26 -8.15
CA ALA A 205 -17.46 -5.20 -9.38
C ALA A 205 -18.86 -5.80 -9.17
N GLY A 206 -19.90 -5.02 -9.42
CA GLY A 206 -21.27 -5.52 -9.55
C GLY A 206 -21.70 -5.51 -11.02
N ARG A 207 -22.84 -6.16 -11.34
CA ARG A 207 -23.33 -6.29 -12.75
C ARG A 207 -23.46 -4.97 -13.52
N ARG A 208 -23.77 -3.87 -12.84
CA ARG A 208 -24.05 -2.58 -13.49
C ARG A 208 -23.08 -1.48 -13.08
N ARG A 209 -22.38 -1.60 -11.94
CA ARG A 209 -21.52 -0.55 -11.40
C ARG A 209 -20.46 -1.10 -10.44
N ARG A 210 -19.43 -0.31 -10.21
CA ARG A 210 -18.48 -0.46 -9.11
C ARG A 210 -19.18 -0.18 -7.79
N TRP A 211 -18.88 -0.96 -6.78
CA TRP A 211 -19.32 -0.78 -5.42
C TRP A 211 -18.14 -0.50 -4.51
N VAL A 212 -18.31 0.47 -3.64
CA VAL A 212 -17.38 0.76 -2.54
C VAL A 212 -18.19 0.59 -1.25
N ILE A 213 -17.91 -0.46 -0.50
CA ILE A 213 -18.72 -0.88 0.65
C ILE A 213 -17.83 -0.82 1.89
N ASN A 214 -18.24 -0.01 2.89
CA ASN A 214 -17.57 -0.02 4.20
C ASN A 214 -17.80 -1.37 4.85
N LEU A 215 -16.74 -2.02 5.35
CA LEU A 215 -16.84 -3.35 5.94
C LEU A 215 -17.73 -3.37 7.18
N SER A 216 -17.68 -2.33 8.01
CA SER A 216 -18.52 -2.18 9.19
C SER A 216 -20.03 -2.17 8.91
N ARG A 217 -20.42 -1.93 7.65
CA ARG A 217 -21.84 -1.96 7.24
C ARG A 217 -22.30 -3.29 6.68
N ILE A 218 -21.40 -4.24 6.52
CA ILE A 218 -21.73 -5.56 5.98
C ILE A 218 -22.44 -6.37 7.05
N THR A 219 -23.68 -6.79 6.74
CA THR A 219 -24.51 -7.62 7.62
C THR A 219 -24.43 -9.11 7.29
N ALA A 220 -24.09 -9.46 6.03
CA ALA A 220 -23.80 -10.82 5.61
C ALA A 220 -22.77 -10.82 4.48
N CYS A 221 -21.84 -11.77 4.52
CA CYS A 221 -20.82 -11.96 3.49
C CYS A 221 -20.51 -13.45 3.34
N GLU A 222 -20.87 -14.02 2.18
CA GLU A 222 -20.73 -15.43 1.89
C GLU A 222 -20.15 -15.66 0.48
N PRO A 223 -19.42 -16.74 0.24
CA PRO A 223 -18.98 -17.11 -1.10
C PRO A 223 -20.20 -17.34 -2.00
N ALA A 224 -20.22 -16.72 -3.19
CA ALA A 224 -21.23 -16.98 -4.18
C ALA A 224 -20.82 -18.15 -5.09
N TYR A 225 -21.76 -19.05 -5.39
CA TYR A 225 -21.51 -20.22 -6.23
C TYR A 225 -21.42 -19.90 -7.74
N SER A 226 -21.62 -18.64 -8.12
CA SER A 226 -21.47 -18.21 -9.51
C SER A 226 -19.98 -18.02 -9.85
N ASN A 227 -19.52 -18.76 -10.85
CA ASN A 227 -18.14 -18.64 -11.38
C ASN A 227 -18.01 -17.54 -12.45
N GLU A 228 -19.07 -16.85 -12.81
CA GLU A 228 -19.00 -15.74 -13.75
C GLU A 228 -18.29 -14.56 -13.11
N THR A 229 -17.07 -14.29 -13.54
CA THR A 229 -16.36 -13.07 -13.14
C THR A 229 -17.13 -11.87 -13.69
N ILE A 230 -17.70 -11.07 -12.81
CA ILE A 230 -18.33 -9.82 -13.18
C ILE A 230 -17.21 -8.84 -13.54
N SER A 231 -17.04 -8.59 -14.84
CA SER A 231 -16.15 -7.56 -15.34
C SER A 231 -16.89 -6.23 -15.31
N LEU A 232 -16.30 -5.24 -14.62
CA LEU A 232 -16.72 -3.86 -14.85
C LEU A 232 -16.16 -3.41 -16.20
N LYS A 233 -16.98 -2.74 -17.01
CA LYS A 233 -16.43 -1.77 -17.93
C LYS A 233 -15.69 -0.75 -17.05
N GLU A 234 -14.39 -0.65 -17.23
CA GLU A 234 -13.60 0.39 -16.57
C GLU A 234 -14.27 1.73 -16.88
N ALA A 235 -14.51 2.52 -15.83
CA ALA A 235 -15.00 3.87 -16.06
C ALA A 235 -13.95 4.62 -16.89
N PRO A 236 -14.37 5.54 -17.76
CA PRO A 236 -13.43 6.30 -18.56
C PRO A 236 -12.45 7.04 -17.65
N SER A 237 -11.19 6.85 -17.90
CA SER A 237 -10.13 7.56 -17.20
C SER A 237 -10.15 9.03 -17.62
N ARG A 238 -10.03 9.93 -16.65
CA ARG A 238 -9.89 11.36 -16.86
C ARG A 238 -8.53 11.83 -16.37
N THR A 239 -8.07 12.95 -16.92
CA THR A 239 -6.79 13.53 -16.55
C THR A 239 -7.01 14.96 -16.11
N ILE A 240 -6.34 15.38 -15.04
CA ILE A 240 -6.24 16.78 -14.64
C ILE A 240 -4.78 17.20 -14.62
N THR A 241 -4.52 18.43 -15.03
CA THR A 241 -3.19 19.05 -14.96
C THR A 241 -3.28 20.30 -14.11
N PHE A 242 -2.33 20.47 -13.20
CA PHE A 242 -2.25 21.65 -12.36
C PHE A 242 -0.79 22.08 -12.13
N GLU A 243 -0.61 23.34 -11.84
CA GLU A 243 0.64 23.90 -11.34
C GLU A 243 0.60 23.93 -9.82
N LEU A 244 1.68 23.49 -9.22
CA LEU A 244 1.90 23.44 -7.79
C LEU A 244 3.03 24.39 -7.43
N GLU A 245 2.79 25.28 -6.48
CA GLU A 245 3.82 26.09 -5.85
C GLU A 245 4.27 25.43 -4.55
N ASP A 246 5.53 24.99 -4.50
CA ASP A 246 6.10 24.27 -3.35
C ASP A 246 6.41 25.24 -2.21
N ARG A 247 5.41 25.53 -1.39
CA ARG A 247 5.52 26.24 -0.11
C ARG A 247 5.22 25.27 1.02
N ARG A 248 6.05 25.24 2.05
CA ARG A 248 5.90 24.38 3.24
C ARG A 248 5.76 22.90 2.90
N ASN A 249 6.62 22.40 2.01
CA ASN A 249 6.61 21.00 1.52
C ASN A 249 5.28 20.61 0.86
N ALA A 250 4.63 21.55 0.15
CA ALA A 250 3.38 21.25 -0.54
C ALA A 250 3.55 20.17 -1.60
N MET A 251 4.72 20.09 -2.24
CA MET A 251 5.04 19.05 -3.23
C MET A 251 4.95 17.66 -2.63
N GLU A 252 5.65 17.40 -1.53
CA GLU A 252 5.64 16.11 -0.86
C GLU A 252 4.23 15.72 -0.39
N ARG A 253 3.52 16.65 0.23
CA ARG A 253 2.14 16.45 0.70
C ARG A 253 1.18 16.11 -0.44
N VAL A 254 1.28 16.81 -1.58
CA VAL A 254 0.44 16.54 -2.76
C VAL A 254 0.78 15.17 -3.36
N LEU A 255 2.07 14.84 -3.53
CA LEU A 255 2.48 13.56 -4.08
C LEU A 255 2.05 12.39 -3.18
N LEU A 256 2.13 12.55 -1.86
CA LEU A 256 1.67 11.57 -0.90
C LEU A 256 0.15 11.41 -0.93
N HIS A 257 -0.59 12.52 -0.94
CA HIS A 257 -2.06 12.51 -0.97
C HIS A 257 -2.64 11.82 -2.21
N PHE A 258 -1.95 11.96 -3.35
CA PHE A 258 -2.31 11.30 -4.61
C PHE A 258 -1.41 10.09 -4.93
N SER A 259 -0.81 9.45 -3.92
CA SER A 259 0.12 8.31 -4.11
C SER A 259 -0.51 7.13 -4.84
N HIS A 260 -1.82 6.92 -4.68
CA HIS A 260 -2.61 5.85 -5.29
C HIS A 260 -2.99 6.10 -6.76
N LEU A 261 -2.74 7.29 -7.29
CA LEU A 261 -3.06 7.67 -8.68
C LEU A 261 -1.82 7.63 -9.56
N GLU A 262 -2.01 7.29 -10.83
CA GLU A 262 -1.00 7.46 -11.88
C GLU A 262 -0.74 8.97 -12.04
N LYS A 263 0.53 9.36 -11.98
CA LYS A 263 0.92 10.77 -12.02
C LYS A 263 2.23 11.00 -12.73
N GLU A 264 2.31 12.12 -13.43
CA GLU A 264 3.52 12.65 -14.02
C GLU A 264 3.82 14.02 -13.41
N THR A 265 5.09 14.28 -13.08
CA THR A 265 5.51 15.55 -12.49
C THR A 265 6.66 16.12 -13.28
N LYS A 266 6.53 17.40 -13.69
CA LYS A 266 7.59 18.17 -14.37
C LYS A 266 7.93 19.41 -13.56
N ARG A 267 9.22 19.60 -13.30
CA ARG A 267 9.70 20.83 -12.67
C ARG A 267 9.63 21.97 -13.68
N LEU A 268 9.02 23.09 -13.33
CA LEU A 268 8.95 24.31 -14.14
C LEU A 268 10.06 25.29 -13.77
N ASP A 269 10.26 25.51 -12.45
CA ASP A 269 11.33 26.30 -11.87
C ASP A 269 11.69 25.80 -10.47
N ASP A 270 12.39 26.61 -9.67
CA ASP A 270 12.88 26.20 -8.34
C ASP A 270 11.78 25.87 -7.34
N ARG A 271 10.58 26.39 -7.51
CA ARG A 271 9.44 26.20 -6.61
C ARG A 271 8.14 25.78 -7.28
N ARG A 272 8.11 25.73 -8.60
CA ARG A 272 6.89 25.40 -9.33
C ARG A 272 7.04 24.08 -10.08
N TYR A 273 6.01 23.29 -10.00
CA TYR A 273 5.91 21.98 -10.63
C TYR A 273 4.59 21.89 -11.38
N ARG A 274 4.60 21.23 -12.53
CA ARG A 274 3.39 20.83 -13.24
C ARG A 274 3.14 19.36 -12.94
N VAL A 275 1.95 19.06 -12.42
CA VAL A 275 1.54 17.71 -12.07
C VAL A 275 0.35 17.33 -12.92
N THR A 276 0.42 16.17 -13.56
CA THR A 276 -0.68 15.56 -14.31
C THR A 276 -1.11 14.31 -13.58
N LEU A 277 -2.39 14.23 -13.19
CA LEU A 277 -2.97 13.08 -12.51
C LEU A 277 -4.00 12.41 -13.39
N LYS A 278 -4.01 11.09 -13.38
CA LYS A 278 -5.03 10.27 -14.05
C LYS A 278 -5.93 9.61 -13.00
N TYR A 279 -7.25 9.75 -13.14
CA TYR A 279 -8.22 9.28 -12.17
C TYR A 279 -9.47 8.69 -12.86
N ASP A 280 -10.25 7.91 -12.11
CA ASP A 280 -11.52 7.34 -12.56
C ASP A 280 -12.59 8.43 -12.59
N SER A 281 -13.36 8.54 -13.68
CA SER A 281 -14.41 9.56 -13.81
C SER A 281 -15.48 9.50 -12.70
N ASN A 282 -15.65 8.35 -12.04
CA ASN A 282 -16.55 8.20 -10.89
C ASN A 282 -16.04 8.93 -9.64
N ASP A 283 -14.74 9.19 -9.55
CA ASP A 283 -14.09 9.83 -8.41
C ASP A 283 -13.97 11.36 -8.58
N GLU A 284 -14.58 11.94 -9.62
CA GLU A 284 -14.45 13.38 -9.95
C GLU A 284 -14.83 14.29 -8.79
N THR A 285 -15.91 14.00 -8.08
CA THR A 285 -16.32 14.79 -6.91
C THR A 285 -15.28 14.75 -5.79
N GLU A 286 -14.70 13.58 -5.55
CA GLU A 286 -13.64 13.39 -4.57
C GLU A 286 -12.37 14.14 -5.00
N MET A 287 -12.02 14.11 -6.28
CA MET A 287 -10.90 14.85 -6.84
C MET A 287 -11.05 16.36 -6.64
N VAL A 288 -12.27 16.91 -6.86
CA VAL A 288 -12.58 18.33 -6.61
C VAL A 288 -12.32 18.68 -5.13
N ILE A 289 -12.80 17.87 -4.19
CA ILE A 289 -12.62 18.09 -2.76
C ILE A 289 -11.13 18.05 -2.38
N ARG A 290 -10.41 17.05 -2.87
CA ARG A 290 -8.98 16.89 -2.58
C ARG A 290 -8.13 18.01 -3.15
N ILE A 291 -8.38 18.46 -4.37
CA ILE A 291 -7.67 19.59 -4.98
C ILE A 291 -7.91 20.87 -4.19
N LEU A 292 -9.18 21.16 -3.81
CA LEU A 292 -9.52 22.33 -3.02
C LEU A 292 -8.88 22.35 -1.63
N SER A 293 -8.60 21.18 -1.04
CA SER A 293 -7.97 21.08 0.28
C SER A 293 -6.54 21.64 0.34
N PHE A 294 -5.88 21.77 -0.81
CA PHE A 294 -4.54 22.38 -0.91
C PHE A 294 -4.57 23.90 -1.09
N GLY A 295 -5.76 24.48 -1.29
CA GLY A 295 -5.96 25.93 -1.40
C GLY A 295 -5.10 26.58 -2.50
N ALA A 296 -4.45 27.70 -2.17
CA ALA A 296 -3.66 28.46 -3.10
C ALA A 296 -2.35 27.80 -3.58
N ALA A 297 -1.97 26.67 -3.00
CA ALA A 297 -0.77 25.95 -3.44
C ALA A 297 -0.97 25.27 -4.81
N ILE A 298 -2.21 25.00 -5.22
CA ILE A 298 -2.54 24.34 -6.48
C ILE A 298 -3.37 25.25 -7.36
N LYS A 299 -2.95 25.38 -8.63
CA LYS A 299 -3.70 26.05 -9.70
C LYS A 299 -3.96 25.04 -10.81
N VAL A 300 -5.20 24.58 -10.95
CA VAL A 300 -5.60 23.68 -12.05
C VAL A 300 -5.57 24.45 -13.36
N THR A 301 -4.92 23.89 -14.37
CA THR A 301 -4.75 24.46 -15.70
C THR A 301 -5.57 23.73 -16.75
N GLU A 302 -5.83 22.43 -16.57
CA GLU A 302 -6.59 21.57 -17.51
C GLU A 302 -7.31 20.45 -16.77
N PRO A 303 -8.46 19.96 -17.28
CA PRO A 303 -9.27 20.52 -18.38
C PRO A 303 -10.21 21.64 -17.90
N GLU A 304 -10.71 22.45 -18.82
CA GLU A 304 -11.64 23.55 -18.48
C GLU A 304 -12.93 23.05 -17.81
N THR A 305 -13.39 21.86 -18.15
CA THR A 305 -14.55 21.22 -17.50
C THR A 305 -14.33 21.02 -16.00
N PHE A 306 -13.14 20.60 -15.58
CA PHE A 306 -12.79 20.42 -14.17
C PHE A 306 -12.61 21.78 -13.48
N ILE A 307 -12.04 22.78 -14.16
CA ILE A 307 -11.91 24.15 -13.66
C ILE A 307 -13.31 24.73 -13.39
N ALA A 308 -14.27 24.50 -14.27
CA ALA A 308 -15.65 24.94 -14.07
C ALA A 308 -16.29 24.33 -12.82
N LEU A 309 -16.05 23.02 -12.55
CA LEU A 309 -16.51 22.36 -11.31
C LEU A 309 -15.89 22.98 -10.05
N LEU A 310 -14.59 23.32 -10.10
CA LEU A 310 -13.92 24.02 -8.99
C LEU A 310 -14.53 25.39 -8.74
N ARG A 311 -14.75 26.17 -9.79
CA ARG A 311 -15.39 27.51 -9.70
C ARG A 311 -16.78 27.42 -9.09
N GLU A 312 -17.61 26.50 -9.58
CA GLU A 312 -18.96 26.26 -9.04
C GLU A 312 -18.90 25.91 -7.53
N ARG A 313 -17.96 25.07 -7.13
CA ARG A 313 -17.82 24.66 -5.73
C ARG A 313 -17.39 25.80 -4.83
N ILE A 314 -16.43 26.62 -5.28
CA ILE A 314 -15.97 27.80 -4.55
C ILE A 314 -17.08 28.84 -4.43
N GLU A 315 -17.87 29.05 -5.49
CA GLU A 315 -18.97 30.01 -5.47
C GLU A 315 -20.07 29.59 -4.49
N LYS A 316 -20.44 28.31 -4.48
CA LYS A 316 -21.35 27.77 -3.45
C LYS A 316 -20.80 27.97 -2.04
N GLN A 317 -19.49 27.78 -1.84
CA GLN A 317 -18.87 27.99 -0.54
C GLN A 317 -18.88 29.44 -0.10
N LYS A 318 -18.67 30.39 -1.02
CA LYS A 318 -18.80 31.82 -0.74
C LYS A 318 -20.21 32.20 -0.29
N GLN A 319 -21.25 31.66 -0.94
CA GLN A 319 -22.66 31.90 -0.55
C GLN A 319 -22.95 31.42 0.90
N HIS A 320 -22.30 30.33 1.35
CA HIS A 320 -22.41 29.88 2.74
C HIS A 320 -21.53 30.65 3.74
N ALA A 321 -20.47 31.33 3.26
CA ALA A 321 -19.54 32.07 4.09
C ALA A 321 -20.00 33.54 4.36
N VAL A 322 -21.06 34.00 3.71
CA VAL A 322 -21.66 35.30 3.99
C VAL A 322 -22.44 35.17 5.31
N ILE A 323 -21.71 35.36 6.43
CA ILE A 323 -22.32 35.65 7.73
C ILE A 323 -22.96 37.02 7.59
N SER A 324 -24.28 37.06 7.65
CA SER A 324 -25.01 38.35 7.68
C SER A 324 -24.48 39.22 8.81
N PRO A 325 -24.20 40.49 8.58
CA PRO A 325 -23.72 41.42 9.66
C PRO A 325 -24.66 41.53 10.87
N GLU A 326 -25.88 41.00 10.77
CA GLU A 326 -26.89 40.98 11.82
C GLU A 326 -26.72 39.92 12.89
N SER A 327 -25.86 38.90 12.69
CA SER A 327 -25.59 37.85 13.66
C SER A 327 -24.42 38.12 14.63
N LEU A 328 -23.87 39.33 14.58
CA LEU A 328 -22.77 39.83 15.45
C LEU A 328 -23.22 40.95 16.41
N LYS A 329 -24.50 41.04 16.73
CA LYS A 329 -25.01 41.90 17.80
C LYS A 329 -25.42 41.11 19.01
#